data_81f790120be49b0d690c3f489b7d4e48
#
_entry.id   81f790120be49b0d690c3f489b7d4e48
#
_cell.length_a   1.000
_cell.length_b   1.000
_cell.length_c   1.000
_cell.angle_alpha   90.00
_cell.angle_beta   90.00
_cell.angle_gamma   90.00
#
_symmetry.space_group_name_H-M   'P 1'
#
loop_
_entity.id
_entity.type
_entity.pdbx_description
1 polymer ?
#
loop_
_entity_poly.entity_id
_entity_poly.type
_entity_poly.pdbx_seq_one_letter_code
_entity_poly.pdbx_strand_id
1 'polypeptide(L)'
;MTDPSLLLAAILLPALGAFLLPLIAMVSKSARNVSAAALVFGAFCANVALIPTALWSGEVVETTLVGLRLVADGLAVFVAATSSLISLIIIIYSFDYIDHYEHQNEYYLMVTMFLGSMMGLVYSSNLILLFAFWELTGVASWRLIGYFRKDTDVKRANKAFLITVGGALVMLIGFVMLWNTTRTFDLAEIKTQLGGTPVDDWVFVLILIGILSKSATLPVHTWLPDAGVAPSPVTSLLHAAVLVKIGVYVFARLFIAGFAYSEFGHTLVLVLAAASALVSAGAALVETDIKRIIAYSTVSQIAFIFLGLASGTPVGVTGAILYILMHGLAKGGLFLCAGIVEHQTHTKDITQMGGLWRKMPVTALSFLLCSLSVMGIPPFGGFFSKAMVIMGGAESGHPWVTGTFVLGAVFTVLYLLRIYNKVFLGEPAGKGGSHEGSRTMVGSVAALTVLSVVAGVAINWPGRLAEIAVNQMMGIIK
;
A
#
# COMPACT_ATOMS: atom_id res chain seq x y z
N MET A 1 -2.46 -5.83 30.33
CA MET A 1 -2.02 -4.51 29.80
C MET A 1 -0.87 -4.75 28.86
N THR A 2 -1.05 -4.43 27.58
CA THR A 2 0.06 -4.50 26.61
C THR A 2 1.03 -3.35 26.90
N ASP A 3 2.31 -3.63 26.88
CA ASP A 3 3.35 -2.65 27.18
C ASP A 3 3.41 -1.60 26.04
N PRO A 4 3.26 -0.29 26.32
CA PRO A 4 3.42 0.78 25.36
C PRO A 4 4.77 0.76 24.62
N SER A 5 5.77 0.07 25.17
CA SER A 5 7.07 -0.12 24.52
C SER A 5 6.98 -0.88 23.21
N LEU A 6 5.97 -1.74 23.00
CA LEU A 6 5.75 -2.45 21.75
C LEU A 6 5.43 -1.46 20.59
N LEU A 7 4.64 -0.43 20.87
CA LEU A 7 4.31 0.60 19.89
C LEU A 7 5.56 1.39 19.49
N LEU A 8 6.38 1.80 20.47
CA LEU A 8 7.66 2.45 20.21
C LEU A 8 8.63 1.52 19.46
N ALA A 9 8.70 0.25 19.83
CA ALA A 9 9.54 -0.73 19.15
C ALA A 9 9.13 -0.90 17.67
N ALA A 10 7.84 -0.98 17.37
CA ALA A 10 7.35 -1.08 15.99
C ALA A 10 7.82 0.08 15.10
N ILE A 11 7.96 1.28 15.67
CA ILE A 11 8.40 2.49 14.96
C ILE A 11 9.94 2.59 14.95
N LEU A 12 10.55 2.56 16.13
CA LEU A 12 11.95 2.95 16.31
C LEU A 12 12.93 1.88 15.83
N LEU A 13 12.58 0.58 15.95
CA LEU A 13 13.45 -0.48 15.43
C LEU A 13 13.78 -0.29 13.95
N PRO A 14 12.81 -0.16 13.04
CA PRO A 14 13.12 0.07 11.63
C PRO A 14 13.56 1.52 11.34
N ALA A 15 12.99 2.55 11.98
CA ALA A 15 13.33 3.93 11.69
C ALA A 15 14.74 4.32 12.08
N LEU A 16 15.15 4.01 13.32
CA LEU A 16 16.48 4.33 13.81
C LEU A 16 17.49 3.23 13.50
N GLY A 17 17.08 1.95 13.55
CA GLY A 17 17.94 0.83 13.20
C GLY A 17 18.45 0.88 11.76
N ALA A 18 17.70 1.51 10.85
CA ALA A 18 18.13 1.73 9.48
C ALA A 18 19.49 2.42 9.38
N PHE A 19 19.80 3.38 10.24
CA PHE A 19 21.05 4.12 10.23
C PHE A 19 22.26 3.29 10.68
N LEU A 20 22.04 2.15 11.34
CA LEU A 20 23.09 1.22 11.71
C LEU A 20 23.50 0.30 10.55
N LEU A 21 22.64 0.11 9.55
CA LEU A 21 22.87 -0.83 8.45
C LEU A 21 24.14 -0.52 7.61
N PRO A 22 24.44 0.74 7.25
CA PRO A 22 25.69 1.06 6.57
C PRO A 22 26.95 0.74 7.40
N LEU A 23 26.88 0.90 8.73
CA LEU A 23 27.99 0.56 9.63
C LEU A 23 28.17 -0.96 9.72
N ILE A 24 27.11 -1.72 9.86
CA ILE A 24 27.13 -3.18 9.84
C ILE A 24 27.69 -3.70 8.51
N ALA A 25 27.38 -3.04 7.41
CA ALA A 25 27.89 -3.39 6.08
C ALA A 25 29.42 -3.30 5.96
N MET A 26 30.09 -2.48 6.79
CA MET A 26 31.56 -2.41 6.84
C MET A 26 32.17 -3.74 7.34
N VAL A 27 31.42 -4.51 8.11
CA VAL A 27 31.83 -5.83 8.60
C VAL A 27 31.45 -6.92 7.57
N SER A 28 30.18 -6.94 7.13
CA SER A 28 29.69 -7.94 6.18
C SER A 28 28.40 -7.49 5.49
N LYS A 29 28.33 -7.69 4.16
CA LYS A 29 27.09 -7.49 3.39
C LYS A 29 25.98 -8.42 3.87
N SER A 30 26.29 -9.68 4.17
CA SER A 30 25.32 -10.65 4.68
C SER A 30 24.78 -10.24 6.05
N ALA A 31 25.64 -9.76 6.95
CA ALA A 31 25.22 -9.24 8.25
C ALA A 31 24.25 -8.05 8.10
N ARG A 32 24.54 -7.11 7.19
CA ARG A 32 23.63 -6.00 6.87
C ARG A 32 22.25 -6.51 6.41
N ASN A 33 22.23 -7.44 5.45
CA ASN A 33 20.99 -7.99 4.89
C ASN A 33 20.14 -8.66 5.99
N VAL A 34 20.76 -9.52 6.80
CA VAL A 34 20.11 -10.19 7.92
C VAL A 34 19.63 -9.18 8.97
N SER A 35 20.45 -8.16 9.30
CA SER A 35 20.05 -7.11 10.24
C SER A 35 18.87 -6.29 9.73
N ALA A 36 18.81 -5.96 8.44
CA ALA A 36 17.66 -5.28 7.86
C ALA A 36 16.38 -6.12 7.99
N ALA A 37 16.45 -7.41 7.67
CA ALA A 37 15.32 -8.32 7.86
C ALA A 37 14.94 -8.47 9.35
N ALA A 38 15.91 -8.54 10.24
CA ALA A 38 15.67 -8.65 11.69
C ALA A 38 14.98 -7.40 12.27
N LEU A 39 15.37 -6.19 11.83
CA LEU A 39 14.71 -4.95 12.24
C LEU A 39 13.23 -4.91 11.79
N VAL A 40 12.97 -5.31 10.54
CA VAL A 40 11.59 -5.37 10.01
C VAL A 40 10.79 -6.50 10.66
N PHE A 41 11.40 -7.65 10.92
CA PHE A 41 10.78 -8.75 11.64
C PHE A 41 10.44 -8.36 13.08
N GLY A 42 11.33 -7.64 13.77
CA GLY A 42 11.06 -7.10 15.11
C GLY A 42 9.85 -6.14 15.12
N ALA A 43 9.76 -5.25 14.14
CA ALA A 43 8.60 -4.39 13.97
C ALA A 43 7.31 -5.19 13.68
N PHE A 44 7.39 -6.21 12.83
CA PHE A 44 6.26 -7.11 12.56
C PHE A 44 5.81 -7.85 13.82
N CYS A 45 6.72 -8.41 14.59
CA CYS A 45 6.40 -9.07 15.87
C CYS A 45 5.73 -8.11 16.85
N ALA A 46 6.22 -6.88 16.96
CA ALA A 46 5.62 -5.85 17.81
C ALA A 46 4.18 -5.52 17.38
N ASN A 47 3.95 -5.36 16.06
CA ASN A 47 2.62 -5.14 15.52
C ASN A 47 1.66 -6.32 15.77
N VAL A 48 2.12 -7.56 15.59
CA VAL A 48 1.32 -8.76 15.88
C VAL A 48 1.00 -8.87 17.36
N ALA A 49 1.94 -8.53 18.25
CA ALA A 49 1.72 -8.54 19.70
C ALA A 49 0.67 -7.51 20.16
N LEU A 50 0.40 -6.46 19.36
CA LEU A 50 -0.66 -5.49 19.64
C LEU A 50 -2.06 -5.97 19.19
N ILE A 51 -2.16 -7.00 18.35
CA ILE A 51 -3.46 -7.50 17.82
C ILE A 51 -4.43 -7.91 18.94
N PRO A 52 -4.02 -8.70 19.97
CA PRO A 52 -4.95 -9.12 21.02
C PRO A 52 -5.59 -7.94 21.74
N THR A 53 -4.82 -6.90 22.03
CA THR A 53 -5.31 -5.71 22.73
C THR A 53 -6.17 -4.83 21.83
N ALA A 54 -5.64 -4.46 20.66
CA ALA A 54 -6.31 -3.49 19.80
C ALA A 54 -7.53 -4.07 19.04
N LEU A 55 -7.47 -5.35 18.64
CA LEU A 55 -8.48 -5.95 17.76
C LEU A 55 -9.39 -6.96 18.48
N TRP A 56 -8.95 -7.62 19.57
CA TRP A 56 -9.82 -8.55 20.27
C TRP A 56 -10.44 -7.96 21.53
N SER A 57 -9.64 -7.24 22.36
CA SER A 57 -10.17 -6.57 23.56
C SER A 57 -10.79 -5.21 23.28
N GLY A 58 -10.51 -4.62 22.11
CA GLY A 58 -10.98 -3.27 21.76
C GLY A 58 -10.30 -2.15 22.53
N GLU A 59 -9.24 -2.47 23.29
CA GLU A 59 -8.48 -1.50 24.08
C GLU A 59 -7.48 -0.75 23.19
N VAL A 60 -7.35 0.53 23.43
CA VAL A 60 -6.40 1.40 22.73
C VAL A 60 -5.11 1.48 23.53
N VAL A 61 -3.96 1.19 22.89
CA VAL A 61 -2.64 1.37 23.50
C VAL A 61 -2.10 2.75 23.12
N GLU A 62 -1.75 3.54 24.13
CA GLU A 62 -1.28 4.91 23.94
C GLU A 62 0.11 5.13 24.52
N THR A 63 0.88 5.98 23.86
CA THR A 63 2.18 6.48 24.34
C THR A 63 2.47 7.83 23.69
N THR A 64 3.66 8.36 23.95
CA THR A 64 4.12 9.61 23.32
C THR A 64 5.48 9.44 22.68
N LEU A 65 5.70 10.12 21.56
CA LEU A 65 6.99 10.32 20.93
C LEU A 65 7.27 11.81 20.86
N VAL A 66 8.37 12.26 21.48
CA VAL A 66 8.72 13.70 21.56
C VAL A 66 7.56 14.56 22.11
N GLY A 67 6.81 14.04 23.09
CA GLY A 67 5.66 14.72 23.67
C GLY A 67 4.37 14.72 22.83
N LEU A 68 4.39 14.12 21.62
CA LEU A 68 3.22 14.00 20.76
C LEU A 68 2.60 12.59 20.88
N ARG A 69 1.28 12.53 20.86
CA ARG A 69 0.50 11.32 21.14
C ARG A 69 0.61 10.31 20.00
N LEU A 70 0.85 9.05 20.36
CA LEU A 70 0.79 7.86 19.52
C LEU A 70 -0.32 6.95 20.00
N VAL A 71 -1.06 6.35 19.07
CA VAL A 71 -2.24 5.53 19.33
C VAL A 71 -2.21 4.27 18.49
N ALA A 72 -2.31 3.10 19.13
CA ALA A 72 -2.50 1.82 18.48
C ALA A 72 -3.94 1.34 18.74
N ASP A 73 -4.82 1.65 17.82
CA ASP A 73 -6.19 1.12 17.72
C ASP A 73 -6.27 0.04 16.63
N GLY A 74 -7.47 -0.53 16.44
CA GLY A 74 -7.69 -1.60 15.48
C GLY A 74 -7.29 -1.25 14.05
N LEU A 75 -7.59 -0.04 13.57
CA LEU A 75 -7.20 0.40 12.23
C LEU A 75 -5.68 0.50 12.07
N ALA A 76 -5.00 1.15 13.02
CA ALA A 76 -3.55 1.31 13.00
C ALA A 76 -2.83 -0.04 13.04
N VAL A 77 -3.23 -0.93 13.95
CA VAL A 77 -2.61 -2.26 14.11
C VAL A 77 -2.86 -3.14 12.89
N PHE A 78 -4.06 -3.13 12.30
CA PHE A 78 -4.37 -3.89 11.08
C PHE A 78 -3.48 -3.47 9.91
N VAL A 79 -3.33 -2.16 9.69
CA VAL A 79 -2.52 -1.62 8.59
C VAL A 79 -1.02 -1.80 8.86
N ALA A 80 -0.56 -1.59 10.10
CA ALA A 80 0.83 -1.79 10.50
C ALA A 80 1.29 -3.25 10.36
N ALA A 81 0.48 -4.21 10.84
CA ALA A 81 0.76 -5.63 10.70
C ALA A 81 0.80 -6.06 9.22
N THR A 82 -0.16 -5.59 8.41
CA THR A 82 -0.19 -5.85 6.95
C THR A 82 1.07 -5.32 6.26
N SER A 83 1.42 -4.06 6.51
CA SER A 83 2.55 -3.41 5.84
C SER A 83 3.90 -4.01 6.24
N SER A 84 4.09 -4.32 7.53
CA SER A 84 5.32 -4.94 8.02
C SER A 84 5.51 -6.38 7.54
N LEU A 85 4.44 -7.19 7.46
CA LEU A 85 4.46 -8.54 6.89
C LEU A 85 4.94 -8.54 5.44
N ILE A 86 4.32 -7.72 4.61
CA ILE A 86 4.65 -7.66 3.18
C ILE A 86 6.07 -7.11 2.99
N SER A 87 6.45 -6.08 3.74
CA SER A 87 7.80 -5.50 3.69
C SER A 87 8.89 -6.48 4.10
N LEU A 88 8.63 -7.35 5.09
CA LEU A 88 9.56 -8.40 5.49
C LEU A 88 9.86 -9.37 4.34
N ILE A 89 8.84 -9.83 3.63
CA ILE A 89 9.00 -10.74 2.49
C ILE A 89 9.75 -10.03 1.34
N ILE A 90 9.46 -8.74 1.11
CA ILE A 90 10.15 -7.94 0.09
C ILE A 90 11.64 -7.75 0.42
N ILE A 91 12.00 -7.54 1.69
CA ILE A 91 13.40 -7.42 2.10
C ILE A 91 14.14 -8.75 1.89
N ILE A 92 13.52 -9.88 2.19
CA ILE A 92 14.11 -11.22 1.94
C ILE A 92 14.31 -11.43 0.43
N TYR A 93 13.34 -11.07 -0.41
CA TYR A 93 13.49 -11.09 -1.86
C TYR A 93 14.67 -10.24 -2.34
N SER A 94 14.91 -9.11 -1.68
CA SER A 94 15.95 -8.16 -2.04
C SER A 94 17.37 -8.70 -1.81
N PHE A 95 17.55 -9.75 -1.02
CA PHE A 95 18.88 -10.32 -0.73
C PHE A 95 19.62 -10.72 -1.99
N ASP A 96 18.94 -11.40 -2.89
CA ASP A 96 19.54 -11.85 -4.16
C ASP A 96 19.25 -10.85 -5.30
N TYR A 97 18.08 -10.17 -5.27
CA TYR A 97 17.73 -9.23 -6.34
C TYR A 97 18.66 -8.01 -6.38
N ILE A 98 19.05 -7.48 -5.23
CA ILE A 98 19.89 -6.26 -5.12
C ILE A 98 21.38 -6.58 -5.13
N ASP A 99 21.80 -7.83 -4.93
CA ASP A 99 23.22 -8.20 -4.78
C ASP A 99 24.08 -7.82 -5.99
N HIS A 100 23.48 -7.76 -7.18
CA HIS A 100 24.16 -7.42 -8.43
C HIS A 100 24.27 -5.91 -8.71
N TYR A 101 23.66 -5.06 -7.85
CA TYR A 101 23.61 -3.63 -8.07
C TYR A 101 24.52 -2.85 -7.12
N GLU A 102 24.90 -1.65 -7.54
CA GLU A 102 25.61 -0.70 -6.70
C GLU A 102 24.71 -0.07 -5.63
N HIS A 103 25.31 0.65 -4.68
CA HIS A 103 24.58 1.42 -3.65
C HIS A 103 23.66 0.61 -2.72
N GLN A 104 23.98 -0.68 -2.49
CA GLN A 104 23.17 -1.58 -1.66
C GLN A 104 22.96 -1.04 -0.24
N ASN A 105 23.94 -0.38 0.37
CA ASN A 105 23.84 0.16 1.73
C ASN A 105 22.74 1.24 1.82
N GLU A 106 22.70 2.11 0.82
CA GLU A 106 21.67 3.13 0.71
C GLU A 106 20.28 2.49 0.49
N TYR A 107 20.22 1.44 -0.33
CA TYR A 107 18.99 0.69 -0.55
C TYR A 107 18.39 0.16 0.76
N TYR A 108 19.17 -0.61 1.54
CA TYR A 108 18.67 -1.21 2.79
C TYR A 108 18.35 -0.16 3.85
N LEU A 109 19.14 0.92 3.94
CA LEU A 109 18.83 2.05 4.80
C LEU A 109 17.47 2.65 4.43
N MET A 110 17.28 3.00 3.16
CA MET A 110 16.05 3.66 2.71
C MET A 110 14.81 2.76 2.81
N VAL A 111 14.91 1.47 2.48
CA VAL A 111 13.79 0.52 2.60
C VAL A 111 13.37 0.33 4.05
N THR A 112 14.34 0.18 4.96
CA THR A 112 14.05 -0.03 6.39
C THR A 112 13.50 1.25 7.04
N MET A 113 14.09 2.42 6.73
CA MET A 113 13.58 3.72 7.16
C MET A 113 12.17 4.00 6.62
N PHE A 114 11.90 3.62 5.37
CA PHE A 114 10.58 3.76 4.74
C PHE A 114 9.49 3.03 5.53
N LEU A 115 9.76 1.78 5.96
CA LEU A 115 8.82 1.06 6.81
C LEU A 115 8.67 1.70 8.18
N GLY A 116 9.77 2.11 8.82
CA GLY A 116 9.72 2.79 10.13
C GLY A 116 8.90 4.08 10.07
N SER A 117 9.05 4.85 8.98
CA SER A 117 8.25 6.05 8.75
C SER A 117 6.76 5.73 8.55
N MET A 118 6.44 4.62 7.86
CA MET A 118 5.04 4.14 7.75
C MET A 118 4.47 3.78 9.13
N MET A 119 5.24 3.08 9.97
CA MET A 119 4.81 2.73 11.33
C MET A 119 4.55 4.00 12.16
N GLY A 120 5.48 4.97 12.12
CA GLY A 120 5.31 6.26 12.79
C GLY A 120 4.05 7.01 12.32
N LEU A 121 3.76 6.97 11.03
CA LEU A 121 2.58 7.60 10.45
C LEU A 121 1.29 6.95 10.93
N VAL A 122 1.18 5.60 10.85
CA VAL A 122 -0.07 4.91 11.20
C VAL A 122 -0.39 4.97 12.69
N TYR A 123 0.61 5.12 13.54
CA TYR A 123 0.41 5.28 14.97
C TYR A 123 0.26 6.73 15.43
N SER A 124 0.49 7.71 14.56
CA SER A 124 0.36 9.12 14.93
C SER A 124 -1.09 9.52 15.20
N SER A 125 -1.35 10.10 16.36
CA SER A 125 -2.61 10.77 16.72
C SER A 125 -2.49 12.30 16.71
N ASN A 126 -1.45 12.83 16.08
CA ASN A 126 -1.18 14.25 15.95
C ASN A 126 -0.85 14.59 14.51
N LEU A 127 -1.47 15.63 13.95
CA LEU A 127 -1.33 16.02 12.54
C LEU A 127 0.11 16.40 12.15
N ILE A 128 0.87 17.03 13.07
CA ILE A 128 2.26 17.43 12.81
C ILE A 128 3.16 16.20 12.76
N LEU A 129 2.99 15.26 13.71
CA LEU A 129 3.75 14.03 13.73
C LEU A 129 3.43 13.15 12.51
N LEU A 130 2.14 13.05 12.15
CA LEU A 130 1.67 12.39 10.95
C LEU A 130 2.32 12.99 9.71
N PHE A 131 2.34 14.33 9.59
CA PHE A 131 2.95 15.04 8.47
C PHE A 131 4.47 14.80 8.40
N ALA A 132 5.17 14.82 9.52
CA ALA A 132 6.61 14.55 9.56
C ALA A 132 6.95 13.15 9.03
N PHE A 133 6.24 12.12 9.48
CA PHE A 133 6.43 10.76 8.97
C PHE A 133 5.97 10.60 7.51
N TRP A 134 4.92 11.34 7.10
CA TRP A 134 4.49 11.40 5.70
C TRP A 134 5.63 11.89 4.78
N GLU A 135 6.33 12.96 5.16
CA GLU A 135 7.45 13.49 4.39
C GLU A 135 8.66 12.56 4.39
N LEU A 136 8.96 11.92 5.53
CA LEU A 136 10.04 10.92 5.57
C LEU A 136 9.79 9.75 4.60
N THR A 137 8.54 9.31 4.45
CA THR A 137 8.19 8.32 3.41
C THR A 137 8.37 8.88 2.00
N GLY A 138 8.15 10.18 1.79
CA GLY A 138 8.39 10.88 0.52
C GLY A 138 9.87 10.88 0.14
N VAL A 139 10.74 11.26 1.07
CA VAL A 139 12.20 11.26 0.86
C VAL A 139 12.72 9.85 0.56
N ALA A 140 12.32 8.85 1.37
CA ALA A 140 12.75 7.48 1.16
C ALA A 140 12.31 6.95 -0.22
N SER A 141 11.05 7.18 -0.62
CA SER A 141 10.53 6.76 -1.91
C SER A 141 11.25 7.44 -3.09
N TRP A 142 11.55 8.73 -2.98
CA TRP A 142 12.30 9.48 -3.99
C TRP A 142 13.67 8.85 -4.26
N ARG A 143 14.45 8.56 -3.21
CA ARG A 143 15.77 7.91 -3.33
C ARG A 143 15.66 6.51 -3.93
N LEU A 144 14.65 5.75 -3.52
CA LEU A 144 14.42 4.39 -4.01
C LEU A 144 13.95 4.36 -5.47
N ILE A 145 13.12 5.31 -5.92
CA ILE A 145 12.71 5.41 -7.33
C ILE A 145 13.90 5.76 -8.21
N GLY A 146 14.74 6.70 -7.79
CA GLY A 146 15.95 7.11 -8.50
C GLY A 146 17.17 6.22 -8.27
N TYR A 147 16.99 5.00 -7.79
CA TYR A 147 18.07 4.10 -7.33
C TYR A 147 19.18 3.87 -8.36
N PHE A 148 18.87 3.62 -9.61
CA PHE A 148 19.84 3.37 -10.68
C PHE A 148 20.57 4.61 -11.16
N ARG A 149 20.18 5.80 -10.71
CA ARG A 149 20.82 7.10 -10.99
C ARG A 149 20.97 7.47 -12.47
N LYS A 150 20.24 6.82 -13.37
CA LYS A 150 20.16 7.22 -14.77
C LYS A 150 19.34 8.51 -14.89
N ASP A 151 19.67 9.39 -15.81
CA ASP A 151 18.96 10.67 -15.98
C ASP A 151 17.43 10.52 -16.14
N THR A 152 17.00 9.48 -16.84
CA THR A 152 15.58 9.15 -17.01
C THR A 152 14.93 8.78 -15.66
N ASP A 153 15.62 8.02 -14.83
CA ASP A 153 15.11 7.51 -13.56
C ASP A 153 15.09 8.63 -12.51
N VAL A 154 16.12 9.49 -12.51
CA VAL A 154 16.16 10.69 -11.67
C VAL A 154 15.00 11.65 -12.02
N LYS A 155 14.72 11.88 -13.33
CA LYS A 155 13.59 12.72 -13.75
C LYS A 155 12.25 12.15 -13.27
N ARG A 156 12.06 10.81 -13.33
CA ARG A 156 10.84 10.14 -12.84
C ARG A 156 10.74 10.16 -11.32
N ALA A 157 11.85 9.99 -10.62
CA ALA A 157 11.90 10.15 -9.17
C ALA A 157 11.54 11.57 -8.74
N ASN A 158 12.11 12.60 -9.40
CA ASN A 158 11.80 13.99 -9.14
C ASN A 158 10.33 14.31 -9.43
N LYS A 159 9.74 13.79 -10.51
CA LYS A 159 8.31 13.92 -10.80
C LYS A 159 7.46 13.34 -9.65
N ALA A 160 7.77 12.13 -9.19
CA ALA A 160 7.07 11.49 -8.08
C ALA A 160 7.19 12.32 -6.80
N PHE A 161 8.38 12.80 -6.48
CA PHE A 161 8.65 13.63 -5.32
C PHE A 161 7.88 14.95 -5.36
N LEU A 162 7.96 15.69 -6.48
CA LEU A 162 7.28 16.98 -6.63
C LEU A 162 5.77 16.85 -6.52
N ILE A 163 5.16 15.80 -7.09
CA ILE A 163 3.72 15.58 -6.97
C ILE A 163 3.35 15.22 -5.54
N THR A 164 4.08 14.34 -4.88
CA THR A 164 3.72 13.87 -3.53
C THR A 164 4.01 14.92 -2.47
N VAL A 165 5.13 15.64 -2.54
CA VAL A 165 5.48 16.74 -1.62
C VAL A 165 4.63 17.97 -1.91
N GLY A 166 4.41 18.32 -3.18
CA GLY A 166 3.51 19.43 -3.54
C GLY A 166 2.10 19.21 -2.99
N GLY A 167 1.56 17.99 -3.14
CA GLY A 167 0.28 17.62 -2.52
C GLY A 167 0.30 17.69 -0.99
N ALA A 168 1.39 17.25 -0.37
CA ALA A 168 1.56 17.31 1.08
C ALA A 168 1.63 18.76 1.61
N LEU A 169 2.30 19.66 0.90
CA LEU A 169 2.33 21.08 1.27
C LEU A 169 0.92 21.70 1.18
N VAL A 170 0.12 21.33 0.19
CA VAL A 170 -1.29 21.73 0.10
C VAL A 170 -2.09 21.17 1.26
N MET A 171 -1.89 19.90 1.63
CA MET A 171 -2.50 19.29 2.81
C MET A 171 -2.11 20.01 4.11
N LEU A 172 -0.86 20.45 4.24
CA LEU A 172 -0.39 21.20 5.40
C LEU A 172 -1.15 22.51 5.56
N ILE A 173 -1.50 23.19 4.46
CA ILE A 173 -2.36 24.39 4.52
C ILE A 173 -3.72 24.03 5.14
N GLY A 174 -4.32 22.91 4.73
CA GLY A 174 -5.55 22.38 5.33
C GLY A 174 -5.42 22.11 6.83
N PHE A 175 -4.29 21.54 7.27
CA PHE A 175 -4.00 21.31 8.69
C PHE A 175 -3.87 22.62 9.48
N VAL A 176 -3.23 23.64 8.90
CA VAL A 176 -3.12 24.98 9.53
C VAL A 176 -4.48 25.68 9.62
N MET A 177 -5.33 25.55 8.59
CA MET A 177 -6.70 26.07 8.64
C MET A 177 -7.52 25.38 9.73
N LEU A 178 -7.39 24.05 9.86
CA LEU A 178 -8.04 23.29 10.91
C LEU A 178 -7.56 23.71 12.31
N TRP A 179 -6.24 23.91 12.47
CA TRP A 179 -5.66 24.43 13.70
C TRP A 179 -6.18 25.85 14.04
N ASN A 180 -6.38 26.71 13.06
CA ASN A 180 -6.94 28.05 13.31
C ASN A 180 -8.33 27.99 13.96
N THR A 181 -9.11 26.96 13.64
CA THR A 181 -10.46 26.77 14.22
C THR A 181 -10.38 26.05 15.57
N THR A 182 -9.51 25.05 15.72
CA THR A 182 -9.51 24.16 16.89
C THR A 182 -8.37 24.41 17.87
N ARG A 183 -7.36 25.21 17.49
CA ARG A 183 -6.16 25.53 18.31
C ARG A 183 -5.37 24.31 18.79
N THR A 184 -5.57 23.16 18.16
CA THR A 184 -4.84 21.92 18.46
C THR A 184 -4.53 21.14 17.18
N PHE A 185 -3.50 20.27 17.23
CA PHE A 185 -3.19 19.30 16.20
C PHE A 185 -3.46 17.85 16.67
N ASP A 186 -3.94 17.64 17.90
CA ASP A 186 -4.33 16.32 18.38
C ASP A 186 -5.67 15.90 17.78
N LEU A 187 -5.73 14.70 17.17
CA LEU A 187 -6.90 14.22 16.44
C LEU A 187 -8.13 14.02 17.35
N ALA A 188 -7.93 13.58 18.59
CA ALA A 188 -9.03 13.36 19.51
C ALA A 188 -9.61 14.68 20.02
N GLU A 189 -8.77 15.68 20.29
CA GLU A 189 -9.20 17.01 20.68
C GLU A 189 -9.94 17.71 19.53
N ILE A 190 -9.40 17.64 18.29
CA ILE A 190 -10.07 18.19 17.10
C ILE A 190 -11.46 17.58 16.94
N LYS A 191 -11.55 16.25 17.01
CA LYS A 191 -12.84 15.53 16.90
C LYS A 191 -13.84 15.98 17.94
N THR A 192 -13.40 16.14 19.18
CA THR A 192 -14.24 16.60 20.29
C THR A 192 -14.73 18.03 20.08
N GLN A 193 -13.86 18.93 19.63
CA GLN A 193 -14.21 20.33 19.40
C GLN A 193 -15.15 20.52 18.20
N LEU A 194 -15.00 19.74 17.15
CA LEU A 194 -15.90 19.76 16.00
C LEU A 194 -17.28 19.18 16.34
N GLY A 195 -17.38 18.28 17.33
CA GLY A 195 -18.66 17.77 17.83
C GLY A 195 -19.58 17.15 16.76
N GLY A 196 -19.00 16.59 15.69
CA GLY A 196 -19.74 16.06 14.54
C GLY A 196 -20.09 17.08 13.44
N THR A 197 -19.76 18.35 13.63
CA THR A 197 -19.90 19.37 12.58
C THR A 197 -18.94 19.05 11.43
N PRO A 198 -19.40 19.06 10.18
CA PRO A 198 -18.51 18.85 9.04
C PRO A 198 -17.40 19.92 9.00
N VAL A 199 -16.18 19.49 8.66
CA VAL A 199 -15.09 20.41 8.36
C VAL A 199 -15.46 21.28 7.15
N ASP A 200 -14.89 22.48 7.09
CA ASP A 200 -15.05 23.38 5.94
C ASP A 200 -14.64 22.66 4.64
N ASP A 201 -15.37 22.89 3.56
CA ASP A 201 -15.14 22.22 2.27
C ASP A 201 -13.74 22.52 1.70
N TRP A 202 -13.19 23.72 1.92
CA TRP A 202 -11.83 24.02 1.49
C TRP A 202 -10.80 23.27 2.30
N VAL A 203 -10.99 23.15 3.62
CA VAL A 203 -10.13 22.33 4.49
C VAL A 203 -10.14 20.88 4.01
N PHE A 204 -11.34 20.34 3.74
CA PHE A 204 -11.49 18.99 3.20
C PHE A 204 -10.75 18.81 1.87
N VAL A 205 -10.96 19.70 0.90
CA VAL A 205 -10.33 19.61 -0.44
C VAL A 205 -8.80 19.73 -0.35
N LEU A 206 -8.28 20.64 0.46
CA LEU A 206 -6.83 20.79 0.62
C LEU A 206 -6.18 19.53 1.23
N ILE A 207 -6.82 18.94 2.23
CA ILE A 207 -6.35 17.67 2.82
C ILE A 207 -6.48 16.53 1.81
N LEU A 208 -7.60 16.46 1.08
CA LEU A 208 -7.83 15.44 0.06
C LEU A 208 -6.78 15.49 -1.06
N ILE A 209 -6.35 16.66 -1.52
CA ILE A 209 -5.30 16.80 -2.54
C ILE A 209 -4.00 16.09 -2.09
N GLY A 210 -3.58 16.26 -0.84
CA GLY A 210 -2.42 15.54 -0.30
C GLY A 210 -2.64 14.03 -0.28
N ILE A 211 -3.80 13.60 0.18
CA ILE A 211 -4.20 12.18 0.22
C ILE A 211 -4.15 11.56 -1.19
N LEU A 212 -4.77 12.21 -2.18
CA LEU A 212 -4.81 11.72 -3.56
C LEU A 212 -3.43 11.71 -4.22
N SER A 213 -2.57 12.68 -3.90
CA SER A 213 -1.20 12.74 -4.43
C SER A 213 -0.36 11.54 -4.00
N LYS A 214 -0.43 11.14 -2.73
CA LYS A 214 0.31 10.00 -2.18
C LYS A 214 -0.29 8.67 -2.60
N SER A 215 -1.62 8.57 -2.67
CA SER A 215 -2.31 7.36 -3.14
C SER A 215 -2.33 7.19 -4.65
N ALA A 216 -1.74 8.14 -5.39
CA ALA A 216 -1.70 8.14 -6.85
C ALA A 216 -3.09 7.98 -7.48
N THR A 217 -4.05 8.77 -7.01
CA THR A 217 -5.42 8.79 -7.54
C THR A 217 -5.56 9.97 -8.52
N LEU A 218 -6.45 9.87 -9.49
CA LEU A 218 -6.69 10.98 -10.42
C LEU A 218 -7.05 12.27 -9.67
N PRO A 219 -6.59 13.41 -10.19
CA PRO A 219 -5.84 13.63 -11.43
C PRO A 219 -4.31 13.47 -11.30
N VAL A 220 -3.77 13.24 -10.09
CA VAL A 220 -2.34 13.30 -9.77
C VAL A 220 -1.63 11.93 -9.79
N HIS A 221 -2.17 10.95 -10.52
CA HIS A 221 -1.74 9.54 -10.52
C HIS A 221 -0.48 9.22 -11.34
N THR A 222 -0.11 10.10 -12.29
CA THR A 222 0.84 9.75 -13.37
C THR A 222 2.25 9.40 -12.92
N TRP A 223 2.64 9.78 -11.71
CA TRP A 223 3.94 9.47 -11.15
C TRP A 223 4.10 7.98 -10.82
N LEU A 224 3.01 7.30 -10.44
CA LEU A 224 3.07 5.92 -9.95
C LEU A 224 3.43 4.91 -11.05
N PRO A 225 2.84 4.93 -12.27
CA PRO A 225 3.30 4.11 -13.37
C PRO A 225 4.73 4.45 -13.81
N ASP A 226 5.15 5.71 -13.72
CA ASP A 226 6.50 6.15 -14.05
C ASP A 226 7.54 5.66 -13.02
N ALA A 227 7.13 5.44 -11.76
CA ALA A 227 7.98 4.84 -10.73
C ALA A 227 8.36 3.36 -11.01
N GLY A 228 7.78 2.73 -12.03
CA GLY A 228 8.15 1.39 -12.52
C GLY A 228 9.60 1.26 -13.02
N VAL A 229 10.38 2.35 -13.09
CA VAL A 229 11.84 2.32 -13.34
C VAL A 229 12.63 1.79 -12.15
N ALA A 230 12.08 1.91 -10.95
CA ALA A 230 12.71 1.43 -9.73
C ALA A 230 12.95 -0.10 -9.75
N PRO A 231 13.89 -0.59 -8.92
CA PRO A 231 14.04 -2.03 -8.69
C PRO A 231 12.69 -2.68 -8.30
N SER A 232 12.45 -3.91 -8.73
CA SER A 232 11.14 -4.57 -8.52
C SER A 232 10.73 -4.71 -7.05
N PRO A 233 11.63 -4.98 -6.08
CA PRO A 233 11.25 -4.91 -4.67
C PRO A 233 10.83 -3.50 -4.23
N VAL A 234 11.42 -2.43 -4.78
CA VAL A 234 10.97 -1.06 -4.52
C VAL A 234 9.57 -0.83 -5.08
N THR A 235 9.32 -1.22 -6.34
CA THR A 235 7.97 -1.08 -6.91
C THR A 235 6.93 -1.86 -6.10
N SER A 236 7.29 -3.05 -5.60
CA SER A 236 6.42 -3.82 -4.70
C SER A 236 6.13 -3.06 -3.40
N LEU A 237 7.13 -2.44 -2.77
CA LEU A 237 6.92 -1.61 -1.57
C LEU A 237 6.02 -0.40 -1.84
N LEU A 238 6.24 0.31 -2.94
CA LEU A 238 5.45 1.49 -3.28
C LEU A 238 3.98 1.17 -3.52
N HIS A 239 3.71 0.08 -4.26
CA HIS A 239 2.37 -0.25 -4.75
C HIS A 239 1.58 -1.19 -3.81
N ALA A 240 2.27 -2.11 -3.13
CA ALA A 240 1.62 -3.17 -2.36
C ALA A 240 1.66 -2.94 -0.85
N ALA A 241 2.84 -2.60 -0.30
CA ALA A 241 3.04 -2.60 1.14
C ALA A 241 2.78 -1.25 1.81
N VAL A 242 3.33 -0.14 1.28
CA VAL A 242 3.50 1.10 2.03
C VAL A 242 2.89 2.32 1.34
N LEU A 243 3.50 2.85 0.26
CA LEU A 243 3.31 4.25 -0.12
C LEU A 243 1.86 4.63 -0.46
N VAL A 244 1.23 3.91 -1.39
CA VAL A 244 -0.16 4.22 -1.80
C VAL A 244 -1.18 3.91 -0.69
N LYS A 245 -0.81 3.06 0.29
CA LYS A 245 -1.67 2.75 1.44
C LYS A 245 -1.71 3.91 2.45
N ILE A 246 -0.67 4.73 2.51
CA ILE A 246 -0.61 5.91 3.36
C ILE A 246 -1.82 6.84 3.10
N GLY A 247 -2.09 7.14 1.83
CA GLY A 247 -3.20 8.05 1.50
C GLY A 247 -4.57 7.48 1.89
N VAL A 248 -4.85 6.20 1.56
CA VAL A 248 -6.11 5.57 1.98
C VAL A 248 -6.23 5.42 3.50
N TYR A 249 -5.12 5.13 4.19
CA TYR A 249 -5.07 5.10 5.64
C TYR A 249 -5.43 6.47 6.25
N VAL A 250 -4.78 7.54 5.77
CA VAL A 250 -5.02 8.88 6.29
C VAL A 250 -6.45 9.35 5.98
N PHE A 251 -7.01 8.99 4.82
CA PHE A 251 -8.43 9.24 4.55
C PHE A 251 -9.33 8.52 5.56
N ALA A 252 -9.10 7.23 5.81
CA ALA A 252 -9.86 6.48 6.81
C ALA A 252 -9.70 7.07 8.22
N ARG A 253 -8.46 7.45 8.60
CA ARG A 253 -8.15 8.02 9.91
C ARG A 253 -8.80 9.37 10.13
N LEU A 254 -8.75 10.27 9.15
CA LEU A 254 -9.25 11.63 9.30
C LEU A 254 -10.76 11.74 9.06
N PHE A 255 -11.29 11.07 8.03
CA PHE A 255 -12.66 11.32 7.55
C PHE A 255 -13.66 10.18 7.82
N ILE A 256 -13.19 8.97 8.16
CA ILE A 256 -14.11 7.92 8.60
C ILE A 256 -14.08 7.75 10.12
N ALA A 257 -12.91 7.74 10.73
CA ALA A 257 -12.76 7.62 12.19
C ALA A 257 -12.84 8.97 12.92
N GLY A 258 -12.42 10.07 12.25
CA GLY A 258 -12.19 11.38 12.86
C GLY A 258 -13.32 12.38 12.64
N PHE A 259 -13.31 13.04 11.51
CA PHE A 259 -14.08 14.26 11.24
C PHE A 259 -15.19 14.02 10.23
N ALA A 260 -16.38 14.60 10.47
CA ALA A 260 -17.42 14.64 9.46
C ALA A 260 -17.01 15.56 8.29
N TYR A 261 -17.48 15.28 7.09
CA TYR A 261 -17.33 16.10 5.90
C TYR A 261 -18.66 16.19 5.15
N SER A 262 -18.80 17.19 4.29
CA SER A 262 -20.04 17.54 3.64
C SER A 262 -20.45 16.55 2.54
N GLU A 263 -21.68 16.63 2.06
CA GLU A 263 -22.18 15.89 0.90
C GLU A 263 -21.41 16.23 -0.38
N PHE A 264 -20.94 17.47 -0.52
CA PHE A 264 -20.03 17.87 -1.59
C PHE A 264 -18.74 17.05 -1.55
N GLY A 265 -18.10 16.96 -0.38
CA GLY A 265 -16.89 16.16 -0.19
C GLY A 265 -17.12 14.68 -0.49
N HIS A 266 -18.24 14.15 -0.04
CA HIS A 266 -18.65 12.77 -0.32
C HIS A 266 -18.76 12.49 -1.84
N THR A 267 -19.53 13.31 -2.55
CA THR A 267 -19.69 13.20 -4.01
C THR A 267 -18.35 13.35 -4.74
N LEU A 268 -17.50 14.29 -4.31
CA LEU A 268 -16.18 14.51 -4.90
C LEU A 268 -15.30 13.26 -4.83
N VAL A 269 -15.22 12.60 -3.68
CA VAL A 269 -14.45 11.36 -3.51
C VAL A 269 -15.00 10.24 -4.38
N LEU A 270 -16.32 10.06 -4.43
CA LEU A 270 -16.97 9.04 -5.26
C LEU A 270 -16.65 9.24 -6.74
N VAL A 271 -16.77 10.47 -7.25
CA VAL A 271 -16.49 10.79 -8.66
C VAL A 271 -15.01 10.55 -8.98
N LEU A 272 -14.09 11.03 -8.14
CA LEU A 272 -12.64 10.86 -8.36
C LEU A 272 -12.23 9.38 -8.28
N ALA A 273 -12.80 8.62 -7.36
CA ALA A 273 -12.57 7.18 -7.26
C ALA A 273 -13.10 6.44 -8.50
N ALA A 274 -14.34 6.73 -8.92
CA ALA A 274 -14.92 6.14 -10.13
C ALA A 274 -14.10 6.43 -11.39
N ALA A 275 -13.70 7.70 -11.59
CA ALA A 275 -12.84 8.09 -12.69
C ALA A 275 -11.49 7.36 -12.64
N SER A 276 -10.88 7.27 -11.45
CA SER A 276 -9.60 6.58 -11.26
C SER A 276 -9.69 5.09 -11.57
N ALA A 277 -10.78 4.44 -11.15
CA ALA A 277 -11.01 3.01 -11.40
C ALA A 277 -11.06 2.70 -12.89
N LEU A 278 -11.80 3.50 -13.68
CA LEU A 278 -12.01 3.25 -15.11
C LEU A 278 -10.84 3.72 -15.97
N VAL A 279 -10.39 4.97 -15.80
CA VAL A 279 -9.32 5.55 -16.64
C VAL A 279 -8.04 4.75 -16.50
N SER A 280 -7.66 4.39 -15.26
CA SER A 280 -6.44 3.61 -15.05
C SER A 280 -6.56 2.17 -15.53
N ALA A 281 -7.73 1.55 -15.41
CA ALA A 281 -7.97 0.23 -15.98
C ALA A 281 -7.91 0.25 -17.51
N GLY A 282 -8.46 1.30 -18.15
CA GLY A 282 -8.33 1.54 -19.58
C GLY A 282 -6.88 1.72 -20.04
N ALA A 283 -6.09 2.51 -19.28
CA ALA A 283 -4.65 2.66 -19.54
C ALA A 283 -3.89 1.33 -19.42
N ALA A 284 -4.22 0.51 -18.43
CA ALA A 284 -3.63 -0.83 -18.27
C ALA A 284 -3.90 -1.77 -19.47
N LEU A 285 -5.03 -1.59 -20.17
CA LEU A 285 -5.38 -2.41 -21.34
C LEU A 285 -4.51 -2.15 -22.56
N VAL A 286 -3.99 -0.93 -22.73
CA VAL A 286 -3.20 -0.54 -23.91
C VAL A 286 -1.68 -0.52 -23.65
N GLU A 287 -1.27 -0.47 -22.40
CA GLU A 287 0.15 -0.44 -22.01
C GLU A 287 0.84 -1.78 -22.33
N THR A 288 2.14 -1.76 -22.61
CA THR A 288 2.95 -2.95 -22.95
C THR A 288 4.05 -3.27 -21.94
N ASP A 289 4.46 -2.33 -21.10
CA ASP A 289 5.41 -2.57 -20.01
C ASP A 289 4.69 -3.27 -18.84
N ILE A 290 5.14 -4.50 -18.49
CA ILE A 290 4.52 -5.33 -17.46
C ILE A 290 4.41 -4.61 -16.12
N LYS A 291 5.45 -3.86 -15.69
CA LYS A 291 5.41 -3.12 -14.42
C LYS A 291 4.44 -1.94 -14.50
N ARG A 292 4.37 -1.25 -15.64
CA ARG A 292 3.44 -0.14 -15.84
C ARG A 292 1.98 -0.61 -15.89
N ILE A 293 1.71 -1.77 -16.50
CA ILE A 293 0.35 -2.38 -16.49
C ILE A 293 -0.06 -2.68 -15.04
N ILE A 294 0.82 -3.31 -14.25
CA ILE A 294 0.54 -3.63 -12.85
C ILE A 294 0.40 -2.34 -12.01
N ALA A 295 1.13 -1.27 -12.36
CA ALA A 295 1.04 0.04 -11.70
C ALA A 295 -0.29 0.74 -12.00
N TYR A 296 -0.73 0.83 -13.24
CA TYR A 296 -2.05 1.34 -13.60
C TYR A 296 -3.17 0.52 -12.93
N SER A 297 -3.00 -0.79 -12.90
CA SER A 297 -3.87 -1.66 -12.12
C SER A 297 -3.88 -1.28 -10.63
N THR A 298 -2.76 -0.84 -10.04
CA THR A 298 -2.75 -0.38 -8.64
C THR A 298 -3.57 0.89 -8.48
N VAL A 299 -3.45 1.88 -9.34
CA VAL A 299 -4.28 3.11 -9.32
C VAL A 299 -5.77 2.75 -9.34
N SER A 300 -6.17 1.85 -10.25
CA SER A 300 -7.55 1.36 -10.32
C SER A 300 -8.00 0.66 -9.03
N GLN A 301 -7.15 -0.20 -8.44
CA GLN A 301 -7.53 -0.94 -7.23
C GLN A 301 -7.54 -0.06 -5.96
N ILE A 302 -6.68 0.95 -5.86
CA ILE A 302 -6.74 1.96 -4.78
C ILE A 302 -8.06 2.73 -4.85
N ALA A 303 -8.57 3.02 -6.05
CA ALA A 303 -9.87 3.61 -6.22
C ALA A 303 -11.01 2.75 -5.65
N PHE A 304 -10.93 1.42 -5.75
CA PHE A 304 -11.88 0.53 -5.06
C PHE A 304 -11.83 0.69 -3.53
N ILE A 305 -10.65 0.92 -2.94
CA ILE A 305 -10.56 1.16 -1.50
C ILE A 305 -11.22 2.51 -1.14
N PHE A 306 -10.91 3.60 -1.87
CA PHE A 306 -11.55 4.89 -1.64
C PHE A 306 -13.06 4.83 -1.74
N LEU A 307 -13.57 4.06 -2.65
CA LEU A 307 -14.99 3.92 -2.84
C LEU A 307 -15.67 3.18 -1.70
N GLY A 308 -15.07 2.08 -1.24
CA GLY A 308 -15.57 1.40 -0.07
C GLY A 308 -15.55 2.30 1.17
N LEU A 309 -14.50 3.12 1.37
CA LEU A 309 -14.44 4.11 2.44
C LEU A 309 -15.52 5.18 2.27
N ALA A 310 -15.65 5.74 1.07
CA ALA A 310 -16.63 6.79 0.78
C ALA A 310 -18.08 6.29 0.70
N SER A 311 -18.34 4.98 0.67
CA SER A 311 -19.71 4.47 0.78
C SER A 311 -20.38 4.85 2.11
N GLY A 312 -19.57 5.10 3.15
CA GLY A 312 -20.06 5.40 4.49
C GLY A 312 -20.79 4.26 5.18
N THR A 313 -20.94 3.10 4.51
CA THR A 313 -21.62 1.93 5.08
C THR A 313 -20.62 1.02 5.79
N PRO A 314 -21.00 0.38 6.92
CA PRO A 314 -20.09 -0.55 7.61
C PRO A 314 -19.55 -1.66 6.71
N VAL A 315 -20.38 -2.20 5.81
CA VAL A 315 -19.98 -3.26 4.87
C VAL A 315 -18.95 -2.74 3.86
N GLY A 316 -19.19 -1.58 3.25
CA GLY A 316 -18.26 -0.99 2.26
C GLY A 316 -16.93 -0.61 2.88
N VAL A 317 -16.95 0.00 4.08
CA VAL A 317 -15.73 0.36 4.82
C VAL A 317 -14.96 -0.89 5.24
N THR A 318 -15.63 -1.95 5.72
CA THR A 318 -15.00 -3.24 6.04
C THR A 318 -14.36 -3.86 4.80
N GLY A 319 -15.06 -3.84 3.66
CA GLY A 319 -14.51 -4.28 2.38
C GLY A 319 -13.26 -3.52 1.98
N ALA A 320 -13.24 -2.20 2.17
CA ALA A 320 -12.10 -1.34 1.88
C ALA A 320 -10.87 -1.66 2.78
N ILE A 321 -11.07 -1.77 4.09
CA ILE A 321 -9.99 -2.11 5.03
C ILE A 321 -9.46 -3.52 4.76
N LEU A 322 -10.34 -4.49 4.57
CA LEU A 322 -9.95 -5.85 4.18
C LEU A 322 -9.16 -5.87 2.87
N TYR A 323 -9.55 -5.02 1.90
CA TYR A 323 -8.86 -4.94 0.61
C TYR A 323 -7.45 -4.36 0.71
N ILE A 324 -7.12 -3.59 1.75
CA ILE A 324 -5.74 -3.17 2.03
C ILE A 324 -4.82 -4.40 2.15
N LEU A 325 -5.23 -5.41 2.91
CA LEU A 325 -4.48 -6.66 3.08
C LEU A 325 -4.48 -7.50 1.78
N MET A 326 -5.66 -7.79 1.22
CA MET A 326 -5.79 -8.68 0.06
C MET A 326 -5.08 -8.15 -1.17
N HIS A 327 -5.25 -6.85 -1.45
CA HIS A 327 -4.52 -6.15 -2.50
C HIS A 327 -3.01 -6.13 -2.23
N GLY A 328 -2.60 -5.90 -0.98
CA GLY A 328 -1.19 -5.87 -0.60
C GLY A 328 -0.47 -7.19 -0.90
N LEU A 329 -1.03 -8.32 -0.45
CA LEU A 329 -0.46 -9.65 -0.68
C LEU A 329 -0.37 -9.97 -2.18
N ALA A 330 -1.48 -9.79 -2.91
CA ALA A 330 -1.54 -10.13 -4.32
C ALA A 330 -0.65 -9.21 -5.19
N LYS A 331 -0.67 -7.90 -4.96
CA LYS A 331 0.17 -6.96 -5.72
C LYS A 331 1.65 -7.11 -5.39
N GLY A 332 1.98 -7.38 -4.13
CA GLY A 332 3.35 -7.74 -3.75
C GLY A 332 3.86 -8.89 -4.60
N GLY A 333 3.11 -9.99 -4.67
CA GLY A 333 3.42 -11.13 -5.51
C GLY A 333 3.56 -10.77 -6.99
N LEU A 334 2.63 -10.00 -7.56
CA LEU A 334 2.67 -9.62 -8.98
C LEU A 334 3.92 -8.80 -9.34
N PHE A 335 4.30 -7.80 -8.53
CA PHE A 335 5.49 -7.01 -8.79
C PHE A 335 6.78 -7.80 -8.63
N LEU A 336 6.85 -8.70 -7.63
CA LEU A 336 8.02 -9.56 -7.46
C LEU A 336 8.11 -10.60 -8.60
N CYS A 337 7.00 -11.16 -9.07
CA CYS A 337 6.98 -12.01 -10.27
C CYS A 337 7.47 -11.24 -11.50
N ALA A 338 6.97 -10.02 -11.72
CA ALA A 338 7.42 -9.16 -12.80
C ALA A 338 8.93 -8.85 -12.70
N GLY A 339 9.46 -8.76 -11.48
CA GLY A 339 10.88 -8.62 -11.21
C GLY A 339 11.70 -9.84 -11.64
N ILE A 340 11.24 -11.05 -11.35
CA ILE A 340 11.89 -12.30 -11.82
C ILE A 340 11.86 -12.36 -13.34
N VAL A 341 10.70 -12.06 -13.95
CA VAL A 341 10.54 -12.06 -15.39
C VAL A 341 11.50 -11.05 -16.05
N GLU A 342 11.53 -9.81 -15.58
CA GLU A 342 12.45 -8.77 -16.09
C GLU A 342 13.92 -9.19 -15.97
N HIS A 343 14.31 -9.72 -14.81
CA HIS A 343 15.69 -10.13 -14.54
C HIS A 343 16.15 -11.25 -15.46
N GLN A 344 15.26 -12.18 -15.81
CA GLN A 344 15.58 -13.34 -16.63
C GLN A 344 15.42 -13.10 -18.14
N THR A 345 14.52 -12.22 -18.55
CA THR A 345 14.24 -11.92 -19.96
C THR A 345 14.95 -10.65 -20.46
N HIS A 346 15.46 -9.82 -19.52
CA HIS A 346 16.08 -8.51 -19.80
C HIS A 346 15.17 -7.54 -20.58
N THR A 347 13.86 -7.75 -20.53
CA THR A 347 12.85 -6.85 -21.11
C THR A 347 11.66 -6.70 -20.18
N LYS A 348 10.94 -5.59 -20.31
CA LYS A 348 9.65 -5.32 -19.64
C LYS A 348 8.47 -5.41 -20.60
N ASP A 349 8.75 -5.45 -21.90
CA ASP A 349 7.73 -5.42 -22.95
C ASP A 349 7.11 -6.80 -23.13
N ILE A 350 5.82 -6.93 -22.77
CA ILE A 350 5.07 -8.19 -22.86
C ILE A 350 4.89 -8.68 -24.29
N THR A 351 5.11 -7.81 -25.31
CA THR A 351 5.02 -8.21 -26.72
C THR A 351 6.25 -8.96 -27.18
N GLN A 352 7.36 -8.87 -26.43
CA GLN A 352 8.62 -9.57 -26.68
C GLN A 352 8.78 -10.83 -25.83
N MET A 353 7.74 -11.21 -25.06
CA MET A 353 7.74 -12.35 -24.16
C MET A 353 6.80 -13.45 -24.69
N GLY A 354 6.97 -14.69 -24.20
CA GLY A 354 6.06 -15.78 -24.48
C GLY A 354 6.58 -17.13 -23.95
N GLY A 355 5.67 -18.05 -23.64
CA GLY A 355 5.99 -19.44 -23.31
C GLY A 355 6.76 -19.64 -21.99
N LEU A 356 6.78 -18.63 -21.08
CA LEU A 356 7.59 -18.70 -19.86
C LEU A 356 7.06 -19.70 -18.83
N TRP A 357 5.82 -20.19 -18.97
CA TRP A 357 5.26 -21.23 -18.08
C TRP A 357 6.16 -22.44 -17.92
N ARG A 358 6.75 -22.93 -19.03
CA ARG A 358 7.61 -24.11 -19.00
C ARG A 358 8.97 -23.86 -18.33
N LYS A 359 9.44 -22.63 -18.35
CA LYS A 359 10.76 -22.23 -17.86
C LYS A 359 10.72 -21.67 -16.42
N MET A 360 9.59 -21.10 -16.05
CA MET A 360 9.36 -20.45 -14.75
C MET A 360 8.00 -20.88 -14.15
N PRO A 361 7.79 -22.19 -13.86
CA PRO A 361 6.48 -22.68 -13.46
C PRO A 361 6.01 -22.11 -12.12
N VAL A 362 6.90 -21.92 -11.13
CA VAL A 362 6.53 -21.37 -9.83
C VAL A 362 6.17 -19.89 -9.95
N THR A 363 6.97 -19.11 -10.68
CA THR A 363 6.69 -17.69 -10.95
C THR A 363 5.39 -17.54 -11.73
N ALA A 364 5.14 -18.36 -12.75
CA ALA A 364 3.92 -18.32 -13.56
C ALA A 364 2.68 -18.67 -12.74
N LEU A 365 2.73 -19.75 -11.93
CA LEU A 365 1.64 -20.11 -11.04
C LEU A 365 1.36 -19.02 -10.01
N SER A 366 2.40 -18.45 -9.41
CA SER A 366 2.28 -17.36 -8.44
C SER A 366 1.65 -16.12 -9.07
N PHE A 367 2.08 -15.75 -10.29
CA PHE A 367 1.48 -14.63 -11.02
C PHE A 367 0.00 -14.88 -11.30
N LEU A 368 -0.38 -16.10 -11.71
CA LEU A 368 -1.78 -16.46 -11.96
C LEU A 368 -2.63 -16.35 -10.70
N LEU A 369 -2.20 -16.98 -9.59
CA LEU A 369 -2.98 -16.99 -8.34
C LEU A 369 -3.11 -15.58 -7.75
N CYS A 370 -2.04 -14.78 -7.76
CA CYS A 370 -2.11 -13.37 -7.37
C CYS A 370 -3.02 -12.55 -8.31
N SER A 371 -2.98 -12.83 -9.62
CA SER A 371 -3.89 -12.19 -10.59
C SER A 371 -5.35 -12.51 -10.30
N LEU A 372 -5.69 -13.78 -10.04
CA LEU A 372 -7.05 -14.21 -9.70
C LEU A 372 -7.57 -13.50 -8.45
N SER A 373 -6.69 -13.29 -7.44
CA SER A 373 -7.04 -12.50 -6.27
C SER A 373 -7.36 -11.04 -6.62
N VAL A 374 -6.51 -10.37 -7.43
CA VAL A 374 -6.76 -8.97 -7.85
C VAL A 374 -7.99 -8.85 -8.76
N MET A 375 -8.23 -9.83 -9.63
CA MET A 375 -9.45 -9.90 -10.46
C MET A 375 -10.72 -9.97 -9.61
N GLY A 376 -10.64 -10.55 -8.42
CA GLY A 376 -11.78 -10.81 -7.56
C GLY A 376 -12.51 -12.10 -7.94
N ILE A 377 -11.76 -13.16 -8.17
CA ILE A 377 -12.30 -14.50 -8.47
C ILE A 377 -12.39 -15.31 -7.16
N PRO A 378 -13.51 -15.99 -6.85
CA PRO A 378 -13.57 -16.91 -5.71
C PRO A 378 -12.59 -18.08 -5.89
N PRO A 379 -11.99 -18.62 -4.83
CA PRO A 379 -12.14 -18.32 -3.40
C PRO A 379 -11.11 -17.31 -2.86
N PHE A 380 -10.49 -16.51 -3.70
CA PHE A 380 -9.45 -15.57 -3.28
C PHE A 380 -10.00 -14.38 -2.49
N GLY A 381 -9.20 -13.82 -1.57
CA GLY A 381 -9.61 -12.74 -0.67
C GLY A 381 -10.03 -11.46 -1.38
N GLY A 382 -9.48 -11.19 -2.56
CA GLY A 382 -9.88 -10.05 -3.38
C GLY A 382 -11.35 -10.10 -3.83
N PHE A 383 -11.94 -11.29 -3.99
CA PHE A 383 -13.38 -11.45 -4.26
C PHE A 383 -14.23 -10.90 -3.11
N PHE A 384 -13.99 -11.38 -1.90
CA PHE A 384 -14.78 -11.02 -0.73
C PHE A 384 -14.72 -9.52 -0.44
N SER A 385 -13.51 -8.95 -0.43
CA SER A 385 -13.34 -7.53 -0.18
C SER A 385 -13.98 -6.65 -1.26
N LYS A 386 -13.86 -7.00 -2.54
CA LYS A 386 -14.53 -6.28 -3.64
C LYS A 386 -16.04 -6.42 -3.59
N ALA A 387 -16.56 -7.62 -3.29
CA ALA A 387 -17.99 -7.84 -3.14
C ALA A 387 -18.56 -6.93 -2.04
N MET A 388 -17.89 -6.83 -0.88
CA MET A 388 -18.30 -5.94 0.20
C MET A 388 -18.26 -4.47 -0.20
N VAL A 389 -17.22 -4.03 -0.95
CA VAL A 389 -17.15 -2.65 -1.50
C VAL A 389 -18.33 -2.37 -2.44
N ILE A 390 -18.66 -3.32 -3.33
CA ILE A 390 -19.77 -3.19 -4.28
C ILE A 390 -21.12 -3.16 -3.53
N MET A 391 -21.28 -4.01 -2.52
CA MET A 391 -22.48 -4.02 -1.66
C MET A 391 -22.63 -2.67 -0.93
N GLY A 392 -21.56 -2.17 -0.31
CA GLY A 392 -21.56 -0.87 0.34
C GLY A 392 -21.90 0.28 -0.62
N GLY A 393 -21.38 0.25 -1.85
CA GLY A 393 -21.75 1.20 -2.89
C GLY A 393 -23.21 1.14 -3.29
N ALA A 394 -23.82 -0.06 -3.32
CA ALA A 394 -25.24 -0.24 -3.58
C ALA A 394 -26.11 0.28 -2.42
N GLU A 395 -25.72 -0.01 -1.18
CA GLU A 395 -26.39 0.47 0.04
C GLU A 395 -26.32 1.99 0.21
N SER A 396 -25.28 2.66 -0.30
CA SER A 396 -25.11 4.11 -0.22
C SER A 396 -26.09 4.91 -1.10
N GLY A 397 -26.96 4.26 -1.87
CA GLY A 397 -27.92 4.93 -2.74
C GLY A 397 -27.35 5.48 -4.05
N HIS A 398 -26.11 5.13 -4.40
CA HIS A 398 -25.46 5.57 -5.64
C HIS A 398 -25.27 4.42 -6.66
N PRO A 399 -26.32 3.99 -7.40
CA PRO A 399 -26.26 2.84 -8.29
C PRO A 399 -25.25 2.99 -9.44
N TRP A 400 -24.97 4.21 -9.91
CA TRP A 400 -23.94 4.48 -10.92
C TRP A 400 -22.54 4.12 -10.42
N VAL A 401 -22.29 4.29 -9.11
CA VAL A 401 -21.05 3.91 -8.44
C VAL A 401 -20.85 2.40 -8.56
N THR A 402 -21.86 1.63 -8.18
CA THR A 402 -21.88 0.18 -8.29
C THR A 402 -21.59 -0.29 -9.72
N GLY A 403 -22.24 0.32 -10.72
CA GLY A 403 -22.01 0.03 -12.14
C GLY A 403 -20.57 0.30 -12.58
N THR A 404 -19.96 1.41 -12.12
CA THR A 404 -18.57 1.76 -12.39
C THR A 404 -17.60 0.70 -11.88
N PHE A 405 -17.88 0.13 -10.69
CA PHE A 405 -17.02 -0.91 -10.12
C PHE A 405 -17.12 -2.25 -10.82
N VAL A 406 -18.31 -2.66 -11.16
CA VAL A 406 -18.51 -3.87 -11.95
C VAL A 406 -17.73 -3.75 -13.27
N LEU A 407 -17.81 -2.61 -13.95
CA LEU A 407 -17.06 -2.37 -15.19
C LEU A 407 -15.54 -2.36 -14.94
N GLY A 408 -15.07 -1.71 -13.88
CA GLY A 408 -13.67 -1.72 -13.48
C GLY A 408 -13.15 -3.12 -13.13
N ALA A 409 -13.98 -3.98 -12.54
CA ALA A 409 -13.65 -5.37 -12.29
C ALA A 409 -13.50 -6.16 -13.61
N VAL A 410 -14.39 -5.96 -14.58
CA VAL A 410 -14.27 -6.56 -15.93
C VAL A 410 -12.95 -6.16 -16.60
N PHE A 411 -12.60 -4.87 -16.60
CA PHE A 411 -11.32 -4.43 -17.14
C PHE A 411 -10.14 -5.06 -16.41
N THR A 412 -10.25 -5.27 -15.10
CA THR A 412 -9.20 -5.94 -14.31
C THR A 412 -8.94 -7.35 -14.80
N VAL A 413 -9.99 -8.11 -15.11
CA VAL A 413 -9.87 -9.45 -15.69
C VAL A 413 -9.17 -9.38 -17.06
N LEU A 414 -9.59 -8.46 -17.92
CA LEU A 414 -9.07 -8.37 -19.28
C LEU A 414 -7.56 -8.07 -19.33
N TYR A 415 -7.06 -7.05 -18.59
CA TYR A 415 -5.64 -6.71 -18.66
C TYR A 415 -4.74 -7.73 -17.95
N LEU A 416 -5.19 -8.34 -16.85
CA LEU A 416 -4.38 -9.36 -16.17
C LEU A 416 -4.30 -10.67 -16.95
N LEU A 417 -5.41 -11.12 -17.55
CA LEU A 417 -5.39 -12.27 -18.45
C LEU A 417 -4.54 -11.99 -19.69
N ARG A 418 -4.59 -10.75 -20.23
CA ARG A 418 -3.73 -10.33 -21.35
C ARG A 418 -2.25 -10.47 -21.00
N ILE A 419 -1.81 -9.99 -19.81
CA ILE A 419 -0.42 -10.18 -19.36
C ILE A 419 -0.10 -11.67 -19.27
N TYR A 420 -0.94 -12.43 -18.57
CA TYR A 420 -0.68 -13.85 -18.34
C TYR A 420 -0.54 -14.62 -19.66
N ASN A 421 -1.45 -14.37 -20.59
CA ASN A 421 -1.43 -15.01 -21.90
C ASN A 421 -0.16 -14.64 -22.71
N LYS A 422 0.21 -13.35 -22.73
CA LYS A 422 1.36 -12.87 -23.50
C LYS A 422 2.70 -13.31 -22.90
N VAL A 423 2.84 -13.32 -21.58
CA VAL A 423 4.10 -13.58 -20.91
C VAL A 423 4.34 -15.07 -20.67
N PHE A 424 3.35 -15.77 -20.12
CA PHE A 424 3.54 -17.15 -19.65
C PHE A 424 3.03 -18.20 -20.63
N LEU A 425 1.99 -17.90 -21.39
CA LEU A 425 1.47 -18.78 -22.46
C LEU A 425 2.01 -18.33 -23.83
N GLY A 426 1.50 -18.92 -24.90
CA GLY A 426 1.91 -18.61 -26.25
C GLY A 426 3.25 -19.21 -26.66
N GLU A 427 3.71 -18.84 -27.86
CA GLU A 427 4.96 -19.32 -28.41
C GLU A 427 6.16 -18.65 -27.75
N PRO A 428 7.26 -19.38 -27.49
CA PRO A 428 8.46 -18.80 -26.91
C PRO A 428 9.03 -17.70 -27.79
N ALA A 429 8.98 -16.46 -27.32
CA ALA A 429 9.58 -15.32 -27.99
C ALA A 429 11.01 -15.12 -27.46
N GLY A 430 12.02 -15.30 -28.33
CA GLY A 430 13.42 -15.03 -28.03
C GLY A 430 14.33 -16.25 -27.83
N LYS A 431 15.64 -16.01 -28.02
CA LYS A 431 16.71 -17.02 -27.97
C LYS A 431 17.31 -17.21 -26.58
N GLY A 432 16.80 -16.55 -25.54
CA GLY A 432 17.35 -16.56 -24.19
C GLY A 432 16.92 -17.78 -23.37
N GLY A 433 17.87 -18.39 -22.65
CA GLY A 433 17.57 -19.34 -21.58
C GLY A 433 17.05 -18.59 -20.37
N SER A 434 15.74 -18.51 -20.19
CA SER A 434 15.15 -18.02 -18.95
C SER A 434 14.98 -19.18 -17.97
N HIS A 435 15.30 -18.95 -16.69
CA HIS A 435 15.18 -19.91 -15.61
C HIS A 435 14.33 -19.28 -14.49
N GLU A 436 13.91 -20.10 -13.53
CA GLU A 436 13.39 -19.55 -12.27
C GLU A 436 14.42 -18.60 -11.63
N GLY A 437 13.95 -17.62 -10.89
CA GLY A 437 14.81 -16.76 -10.09
C GLY A 437 15.57 -17.55 -9.01
N SER A 438 16.40 -16.84 -8.23
CA SER A 438 17.07 -17.45 -7.09
C SER A 438 16.08 -18.02 -6.07
N ARG A 439 16.57 -18.88 -5.17
CA ARG A 439 15.71 -19.53 -4.15
C ARG A 439 15.02 -18.52 -3.24
N THR A 440 15.70 -17.43 -2.87
CA THR A 440 15.09 -16.38 -2.03
C THR A 440 14.02 -15.62 -2.80
N MET A 441 14.26 -15.29 -4.07
CA MET A 441 13.29 -14.62 -4.92
C MET A 441 12.02 -15.47 -5.13
N VAL A 442 12.19 -16.71 -5.53
CA VAL A 442 11.08 -17.65 -5.78
C VAL A 442 10.34 -17.99 -4.49
N GLY A 443 11.07 -18.21 -3.39
CA GLY A 443 10.48 -18.45 -2.07
C GLY A 443 9.63 -17.28 -1.57
N SER A 444 10.09 -16.05 -1.77
CA SER A 444 9.34 -14.83 -1.38
C SER A 444 8.05 -14.68 -2.19
N VAL A 445 8.12 -14.92 -3.49
CA VAL A 445 6.92 -14.89 -4.36
C VAL A 445 5.93 -15.98 -3.97
N ALA A 446 6.41 -17.19 -3.74
CA ALA A 446 5.58 -18.31 -3.30
C ALA A 446 4.94 -18.01 -1.92
N ALA A 447 5.68 -17.40 -0.99
CA ALA A 447 5.16 -17.03 0.32
C ALA A 447 4.00 -16.02 0.21
N LEU A 448 4.16 -14.94 -0.58
CA LEU A 448 3.08 -13.96 -0.82
C LEU A 448 1.87 -14.62 -1.48
N THR A 449 2.10 -15.52 -2.42
CA THR A 449 1.04 -16.25 -3.12
C THR A 449 0.27 -17.15 -2.15
N VAL A 450 0.97 -17.95 -1.34
CA VAL A 450 0.35 -18.83 -0.34
C VAL A 450 -0.45 -17.99 0.67
N LEU A 451 0.13 -16.89 1.17
CA LEU A 451 -0.59 -15.99 2.08
C LEU A 451 -1.84 -15.37 1.43
N SER A 452 -1.77 -14.99 0.14
CA SER A 452 -2.93 -14.48 -0.60
C SER A 452 -4.05 -15.53 -0.75
N VAL A 453 -3.68 -16.79 -1.03
CA VAL A 453 -4.64 -17.91 -1.12
C VAL A 453 -5.22 -18.23 0.24
N VAL A 454 -4.37 -18.39 1.26
CA VAL A 454 -4.80 -18.72 2.63
C VAL A 454 -5.71 -17.64 3.20
N ALA A 455 -5.38 -16.36 3.01
CA ALA A 455 -6.22 -15.25 3.46
C ALA A 455 -7.60 -15.24 2.78
N GLY A 456 -7.69 -15.74 1.54
CA GLY A 456 -8.97 -15.90 0.84
C GLY A 456 -9.79 -17.10 1.33
N VAL A 457 -9.14 -18.26 1.47
CA VAL A 457 -9.83 -19.49 1.94
C VAL A 457 -10.24 -19.35 3.42
N ALA A 458 -9.40 -18.74 4.24
CA ALA A 458 -9.66 -18.47 5.66
C ALA A 458 -10.27 -17.07 5.88
N ILE A 459 -11.07 -16.58 4.96
CA ILE A 459 -11.58 -15.18 4.92
C ILE A 459 -12.27 -14.74 6.22
N ASN A 460 -12.88 -15.66 6.95
CA ASN A 460 -13.55 -15.35 8.22
C ASN A 460 -12.57 -14.74 9.26
N TRP A 461 -11.30 -15.08 9.21
CA TRP A 461 -10.32 -14.59 10.17
C TRP A 461 -9.87 -13.14 9.86
N PRO A 462 -9.27 -12.83 8.68
CA PRO A 462 -8.90 -11.46 8.36
C PRO A 462 -10.13 -10.55 8.17
N GLY A 463 -11.27 -11.10 7.73
CA GLY A 463 -12.52 -10.37 7.60
C GLY A 463 -13.04 -9.90 8.96
N ARG A 464 -13.02 -10.78 9.98
CA ARG A 464 -13.42 -10.40 11.35
C ARG A 464 -12.50 -9.34 11.95
N LEU A 465 -11.18 -9.43 11.72
CA LEU A 465 -10.25 -8.40 12.20
C LEU A 465 -10.54 -7.03 11.54
N ALA A 466 -10.82 -7.02 10.25
CA ALA A 466 -11.20 -5.80 9.54
C ALA A 466 -12.54 -5.24 10.05
N GLU A 467 -13.54 -6.09 10.28
CA GLU A 467 -14.83 -5.71 10.83
C GLU A 467 -14.71 -5.09 12.22
N ILE A 468 -13.92 -5.69 13.11
CA ILE A 468 -13.68 -5.14 14.46
C ILE A 468 -13.01 -3.77 14.37
N ALA A 469 -11.98 -3.62 13.51
CA ALA A 469 -11.31 -2.33 13.30
C ALA A 469 -12.30 -1.26 12.80
N VAL A 470 -13.21 -1.62 11.90
CA VAL A 470 -14.23 -0.71 11.37
C VAL A 470 -15.26 -0.35 12.41
N ASN A 471 -15.73 -1.32 13.19
CA ASN A 471 -16.72 -1.07 14.27
C ASN A 471 -16.17 -0.11 15.33
N GLN A 472 -14.88 -0.25 15.71
CA GLN A 472 -14.19 0.71 16.58
C GLN A 472 -14.11 2.09 15.93
N MET A 473 -13.69 2.15 14.65
CA MET A 473 -13.48 3.39 13.90
C MET A 473 -14.80 4.18 13.73
N MET A 474 -15.90 3.48 13.48
CA MET A 474 -17.24 4.08 13.28
C MET A 474 -18.02 4.24 14.60
N GLY A 475 -17.48 3.81 15.74
CA GLY A 475 -18.13 3.90 17.04
C GLY A 475 -19.38 3.01 17.18
N ILE A 476 -19.46 1.91 16.43
CA ILE A 476 -20.58 0.97 16.44
C ILE A 476 -20.51 0.05 17.66
N ILE A 477 -19.32 -0.26 18.13
CA ILE A 477 -19.05 -1.02 19.36
C ILE A 477 -18.17 -0.12 20.25
N LYS A 478 -18.61 0.06 21.51
CA LYS A 478 -17.82 0.73 22.54
C LYS A 478 -16.81 -0.22 23.17
#